data_26550ddff9034b104f4a574c196597e6
#
_entry.id   26550ddff9034b104f4a574c196597e6
#
_cell.length_a   1.000
_cell.length_b   1.000
_cell.length_c   1.000
_cell.angle_alpha   90.00
_cell.angle_beta   90.00
_cell.angle_gamma   90.00
#
_symmetry.space_group_name_H-M   'P 1'
#
loop_
_entity.id
_entity.type
_entity.pdbx_description
1 polymer ?
#
loop_
_entity_poly.entity_id
_entity_poly.type
_entity_poly.pdbx_seq_one_letter_code
_entity_poly.pdbx_strand_id
1 'polypeptide(L)'
;MASSLLSKNAALAALCEKHLAGLAREEALDTAVILEALDAGTMAFLGNPAHPGLRPILVGQPARVKVNANLGTSPLSSCMETERAKIAAAARAGADTIMDLSIAGDLDAIRREMLAAWQLPLGTVPMYAVGQQLLDAGRDIASMKPDDLFAEIEKQARQGVDFVTVHCGLSRRGAELAVAGGREMGIVSRGGSMLARWMLENDRENPLLEEFDRLIDISLKHNLVLSLGDGLRPGAGADAGDAAQWEEVINLGVLARRALERGVQCMIEGPGHVPLNQVRTQIEGIKRLTHGAPLYVLGPLCCDSAPGYDHIAGAIGGALGVEAGVDFLCYLTPAEHLTLPDAADVAAGVMASRVAAQVGEVALGRPGAVAREKAMNAARRALDWDGMAKAAIDPEQLAKRREPHKGEEVCAMCGKFCAVKMLRETKAKKA
;
A
#
# COMPACT_ATOMS: atom_id res chain seq x y z
N MET A 1 22.22 -1.37 22.21
CA MET A 1 21.73 -2.75 22.55
C MET A 1 21.47 -3.46 21.24
N ALA A 2 21.75 -4.76 21.12
CA ALA A 2 21.38 -5.51 19.93
C ALA A 2 19.84 -5.52 19.78
N SER A 3 19.32 -5.30 18.57
CA SER A 3 17.90 -5.34 18.29
C SER A 3 17.31 -6.70 18.69
N SER A 4 16.22 -6.69 19.44
CA SER A 4 15.57 -7.93 19.90
C SER A 4 14.89 -8.66 18.73
N LEU A 5 14.39 -7.94 17.75
CA LEU A 5 13.78 -8.48 16.52
C LEU A 5 14.84 -9.20 15.67
N LEU A 6 15.99 -8.54 15.42
CA LEU A 6 17.08 -9.10 14.63
C LEU A 6 17.68 -10.37 15.26
N SER A 7 17.69 -10.47 16.60
CA SER A 7 18.15 -11.67 17.27
C SER A 7 17.24 -12.90 17.06
N LYS A 8 15.98 -12.68 16.71
CA LYS A 8 14.97 -13.71 16.46
C LYS A 8 14.75 -14.02 14.98
N ASN A 9 15.17 -13.10 14.08
CA ASN A 9 14.98 -13.21 12.64
C ASN A 9 16.31 -13.08 11.90
N ALA A 10 16.97 -14.20 11.64
CA ALA A 10 18.28 -14.23 11.00
C ALA A 10 18.25 -13.73 9.55
N ALA A 11 17.15 -13.95 8.82
CA ALA A 11 17.01 -13.47 7.45
C ALA A 11 16.90 -11.94 7.42
N LEU A 12 16.14 -11.34 8.33
CA LEU A 12 16.07 -9.89 8.51
C LEU A 12 17.41 -9.30 8.94
N ALA A 13 18.12 -9.96 9.88
CA ALA A 13 19.43 -9.50 10.33
C ALA A 13 20.42 -9.40 9.16
N ALA A 14 20.48 -10.40 8.30
CA ALA A 14 21.33 -10.42 7.11
C ALA A 14 20.97 -9.30 6.11
N LEU A 15 19.68 -9.05 5.90
CA LEU A 15 19.20 -7.94 5.05
C LEU A 15 19.56 -6.58 5.65
N CYS A 16 19.40 -6.40 6.96
CA CYS A 16 19.78 -5.16 7.66
C CYS A 16 21.29 -4.91 7.55
N GLU A 17 22.14 -5.92 7.76
CA GLU A 17 23.58 -5.79 7.60
C GLU A 17 23.96 -5.23 6.23
N LYS A 18 23.29 -5.70 5.19
CA LYS A 18 23.56 -5.31 3.80
C LYS A 18 22.95 -3.96 3.41
N HIS A 19 21.75 -3.63 3.86
CA HIS A 19 20.95 -2.55 3.28
C HIS A 19 20.63 -1.38 4.21
N LEU A 20 20.71 -1.56 5.55
CA LEU A 20 20.21 -0.58 6.53
C LEU A 20 20.87 0.80 6.36
N ALA A 21 22.18 0.87 6.14
CA ALA A 21 22.88 2.14 5.96
C ALA A 21 22.45 2.89 4.68
N GLY A 22 22.08 2.15 3.63
CA GLY A 22 21.50 2.71 2.39
C GLY A 22 20.13 3.30 2.64
N LEU A 23 19.24 2.52 3.25
CA LEU A 23 17.88 2.92 3.60
C LEU A 23 17.86 4.13 4.55
N ALA A 24 18.75 4.17 5.55
CA ALA A 24 18.89 5.31 6.46
C ALA A 24 19.20 6.61 5.71
N ARG A 25 20.07 6.55 4.70
CA ARG A 25 20.38 7.71 3.83
C ARG A 25 19.19 8.10 2.95
N GLU A 26 18.50 7.12 2.34
CA GLU A 26 17.35 7.37 1.47
C GLU A 26 16.19 8.03 2.24
N GLU A 27 15.95 7.57 3.46
CA GLU A 27 14.88 8.08 4.33
C GLU A 27 15.32 9.31 5.17
N ALA A 28 16.58 9.69 5.10
CA ALA A 28 17.18 10.73 5.95
C ALA A 28 16.94 10.48 7.46
N LEU A 29 17.09 9.23 7.88
CA LEU A 29 16.91 8.77 9.27
C LEU A 29 18.23 8.24 9.85
N ASP A 30 18.34 8.28 11.18
CA ASP A 30 19.41 7.57 11.89
C ASP A 30 19.10 6.06 11.89
N THR A 31 20.13 5.24 11.72
CA THR A 31 19.99 3.77 11.81
C THR A 31 19.46 3.32 13.18
N ALA A 32 19.78 4.04 14.25
CA ALA A 32 19.27 3.75 15.59
C ALA A 32 17.73 3.94 15.66
N VAL A 33 17.20 5.00 15.04
CA VAL A 33 15.76 5.26 14.97
C VAL A 33 15.06 4.15 14.20
N ILE A 34 15.64 3.68 13.08
CA ILE A 34 15.07 2.58 12.28
C ILE A 34 15.04 1.30 13.12
N LEU A 35 16.14 0.95 13.78
CA LEU A 35 16.24 -0.28 14.60
C LEU A 35 15.26 -0.25 15.78
N GLU A 36 15.11 0.90 16.44
CA GLU A 36 14.14 1.09 17.53
C GLU A 36 12.69 0.91 17.02
N ALA A 37 12.37 1.48 15.86
CA ALA A 37 11.05 1.36 15.25
C ALA A 37 10.74 -0.08 14.79
N LEU A 38 11.74 -0.81 14.26
CA LEU A 38 11.61 -2.23 13.93
C LEU A 38 11.35 -3.06 15.19
N ASP A 39 12.10 -2.84 16.27
CA ASP A 39 11.93 -3.55 17.55
C ASP A 39 10.58 -3.25 18.22
N ALA A 40 10.09 -2.03 18.06
CA ALA A 40 8.77 -1.63 18.55
C ALA A 40 7.63 -2.17 17.68
N GLY A 41 7.91 -2.68 16.47
CA GLY A 41 6.91 -3.13 15.50
C GLY A 41 6.15 -1.97 14.84
N THR A 42 6.66 -0.74 14.92
CA THR A 42 6.09 0.46 14.29
C THR A 42 6.65 0.74 12.89
N MET A 43 7.62 -0.06 12.47
CA MET A 43 8.21 -0.04 11.15
C MET A 43 8.43 -1.48 10.66
N ALA A 44 8.30 -1.70 9.36
CA ALA A 44 8.60 -2.96 8.70
C ALA A 44 9.66 -2.75 7.61
N PHE A 45 10.61 -3.66 7.54
CA PHE A 45 11.61 -3.77 6.48
C PHE A 45 11.08 -4.78 5.46
N LEU A 46 10.62 -4.30 4.31
CA LEU A 46 10.09 -5.14 3.25
C LEU A 46 11.24 -5.65 2.37
N GLY A 47 11.38 -6.97 2.32
CA GLY A 47 12.37 -7.60 1.48
C GLY A 47 12.54 -9.09 1.78
N ASN A 48 12.47 -9.91 0.72
CA ASN A 48 12.72 -11.34 0.78
C ASN A 48 14.10 -11.65 0.14
N PRO A 49 15.01 -12.37 0.83
CA PRO A 49 16.32 -12.72 0.28
C PRO A 49 16.29 -13.47 -1.06
N ALA A 50 15.18 -14.14 -1.38
CA ALA A 50 15.00 -14.86 -2.64
C ALA A 50 14.53 -13.97 -3.81
N HIS A 51 14.17 -12.70 -3.56
CA HIS A 51 13.74 -11.77 -4.62
C HIS A 51 14.93 -11.33 -5.48
N PRO A 52 14.93 -11.59 -6.79
CA PRO A 52 16.05 -11.25 -7.67
C PRO A 52 16.29 -9.73 -7.77
N GLY A 53 17.49 -9.27 -7.45
CA GLY A 53 17.86 -7.86 -7.59
C GLY A 53 17.17 -6.91 -6.60
N LEU A 54 16.64 -7.44 -5.50
CA LEU A 54 15.88 -6.71 -4.50
C LEU A 54 16.55 -5.42 -4.03
N ARG A 55 15.79 -4.36 -4.04
CA ARG A 55 16.00 -3.09 -3.34
C ARG A 55 14.94 -2.97 -2.26
N PRO A 56 15.25 -3.32 -1.01
CA PRO A 56 14.28 -3.28 0.09
C PRO A 56 13.83 -1.85 0.39
N ILE A 57 12.69 -1.71 1.07
CA ILE A 57 12.18 -0.43 1.56
C ILE A 57 11.74 -0.54 3.03
N LEU A 58 11.58 0.62 3.66
CA LEU A 58 11.00 0.74 5.00
C LEU A 58 9.56 1.25 4.89
N VAL A 59 8.64 0.63 5.61
CA VAL A 59 7.24 1.07 5.76
C VAL A 59 6.96 1.33 7.23
N GLY A 60 6.47 2.51 7.56
CA GLY A 60 6.23 2.95 8.94
C GLY A 60 6.87 4.29 9.23
N GLN A 61 6.11 5.22 9.79
CA GLN A 61 6.65 6.52 10.16
C GLN A 61 7.71 6.36 11.28
N PRO A 62 8.84 7.11 11.22
CA PRO A 62 9.04 8.36 10.46
C PRO A 62 9.60 8.21 9.05
N ALA A 63 9.78 7.02 8.50
CA ALA A 63 10.10 6.88 7.08
C ALA A 63 9.01 7.53 6.22
N ARG A 64 9.36 7.91 4.98
CA ARG A 64 8.38 8.51 4.07
C ARG A 64 7.23 7.53 3.79
N VAL A 65 6.03 8.06 3.57
CA VAL A 65 4.85 7.27 3.20
C VAL A 65 5.06 6.62 1.83
N LYS A 66 4.74 5.34 1.74
CA LYS A 66 4.91 4.54 0.53
C LYS A 66 3.60 4.43 -0.25
N VAL A 67 3.72 4.14 -1.54
CA VAL A 67 2.59 3.92 -2.45
C VAL A 67 2.73 2.55 -3.11
N ASN A 68 1.67 1.75 -3.01
CA ASN A 68 1.55 0.46 -3.69
C ASN A 68 0.64 0.57 -4.92
N ALA A 69 1.00 -0.12 -6.00
CA ALA A 69 0.16 -0.31 -7.17
C ALA A 69 -0.29 -1.78 -7.30
N ASN A 70 -1.59 -2.01 -7.30
CA ASN A 70 -2.17 -3.33 -7.55
C ASN A 70 -2.23 -3.62 -9.04
N LEU A 71 -1.63 -4.72 -9.46
CA LEU A 71 -1.60 -5.19 -10.85
C LEU A 71 -2.14 -6.61 -10.90
N GLY A 72 -2.34 -7.14 -12.08
CA GLY A 72 -2.69 -8.54 -12.24
C GLY A 72 -3.68 -8.80 -13.36
N THR A 73 -3.71 -10.06 -13.77
CA THR A 73 -4.58 -10.57 -14.82
C THR A 73 -5.97 -10.90 -14.28
N SER A 74 -6.96 -10.90 -15.17
CA SER A 74 -8.32 -11.36 -14.88
C SER A 74 -8.80 -12.31 -15.97
N PRO A 75 -9.89 -13.07 -15.76
CA PRO A 75 -10.45 -13.93 -16.80
C PRO A 75 -10.82 -13.20 -18.11
N LEU A 76 -11.09 -11.89 -18.02
CA LEU A 76 -11.41 -11.05 -19.18
C LEU A 76 -10.18 -10.41 -19.83
N SER A 77 -9.02 -10.41 -19.14
CA SER A 77 -7.77 -9.82 -19.65
C SER A 77 -6.57 -10.52 -19.00
N SER A 78 -6.00 -11.48 -19.70
CA SER A 78 -4.86 -12.30 -19.25
C SER A 78 -3.68 -12.20 -20.23
N CYS A 79 -3.11 -10.99 -20.36
CA CYS A 79 -2.02 -10.70 -21.28
C CYS A 79 -0.80 -10.15 -20.53
N MET A 80 0.31 -10.87 -20.57
CA MET A 80 1.57 -10.46 -19.93
C MET A 80 2.17 -9.18 -20.52
N GLU A 81 1.95 -8.90 -21.80
CA GLU A 81 2.40 -7.63 -22.39
C GLU A 81 1.72 -6.43 -21.74
N THR A 82 0.42 -6.54 -21.46
CA THR A 82 -0.33 -5.52 -20.72
C THR A 82 0.21 -5.37 -19.30
N GLU A 83 0.50 -6.48 -18.61
CA GLU A 83 1.06 -6.43 -17.24
C GLU A 83 2.44 -5.77 -17.23
N ARG A 84 3.33 -6.07 -18.18
CA ARG A 84 4.62 -5.38 -18.33
C ARG A 84 4.45 -3.88 -18.56
N ALA A 85 3.49 -3.48 -19.37
CA ALA A 85 3.19 -2.05 -19.58
C ALA A 85 2.72 -1.37 -18.30
N LYS A 86 1.89 -2.05 -17.49
CA LYS A 86 1.44 -1.57 -16.17
C LYS A 86 2.60 -1.47 -15.18
N ILE A 87 3.49 -2.49 -15.10
CA ILE A 87 4.70 -2.44 -14.26
C ILE A 87 5.58 -1.23 -14.65
N ALA A 88 5.82 -1.04 -15.95
CA ALA A 88 6.59 0.10 -16.43
C ALA A 88 5.93 1.44 -16.11
N ALA A 89 4.61 1.53 -16.16
CA ALA A 89 3.84 2.72 -15.77
C ALA A 89 3.94 3.00 -14.26
N ALA A 90 3.79 1.97 -13.43
CA ALA A 90 3.96 2.07 -11.98
C ALA A 90 5.36 2.56 -11.60
N ALA A 91 6.40 2.00 -12.24
CA ALA A 91 7.79 2.40 -12.02
C ALA A 91 8.04 3.87 -12.40
N ARG A 92 7.60 4.30 -13.60
CA ARG A 92 7.72 5.70 -14.05
C ARG A 92 6.95 6.66 -13.16
N ALA A 93 5.74 6.27 -12.74
CA ALA A 93 4.93 7.08 -11.82
C ALA A 93 5.50 7.11 -10.39
N GLY A 94 6.45 6.22 -10.05
CA GLY A 94 7.15 6.20 -8.78
C GLY A 94 6.40 5.45 -7.67
N ALA A 95 5.77 4.33 -8.00
CA ALA A 95 5.28 3.38 -7.00
C ALA A 95 6.47 2.79 -6.22
N ASP A 96 6.26 2.52 -4.93
CA ASP A 96 7.27 1.95 -4.03
C ASP A 96 7.17 0.42 -3.97
N THR A 97 6.00 -0.13 -4.24
CA THR A 97 5.72 -1.56 -4.34
C THR A 97 4.69 -1.82 -5.41
N ILE A 98 4.61 -3.08 -5.83
CA ILE A 98 3.47 -3.60 -6.57
C ILE A 98 2.89 -4.81 -5.85
N MET A 99 1.59 -5.08 -6.07
CA MET A 99 0.99 -6.35 -5.67
C MET A 99 0.48 -7.09 -6.91
N ASP A 100 0.82 -8.38 -7.00
CA ASP A 100 0.27 -9.30 -7.97
C ASP A 100 -1.08 -9.85 -7.46
N LEU A 101 -2.17 -9.34 -8.02
CA LEU A 101 -3.54 -9.76 -7.74
C LEU A 101 -4.13 -10.63 -8.85
N SER A 102 -3.28 -11.26 -9.65
CA SER A 102 -3.67 -12.12 -10.78
C SER A 102 -4.58 -13.27 -10.35
N ILE A 103 -5.62 -13.52 -11.15
CA ILE A 103 -6.60 -14.58 -10.95
C ILE A 103 -6.89 -15.37 -12.25
N ALA A 104 -6.03 -15.24 -13.26
CA ALA A 104 -6.17 -15.98 -14.51
C ALA A 104 -4.81 -16.22 -15.17
N GLY A 105 -4.67 -17.36 -15.86
CA GLY A 105 -3.43 -17.78 -16.50
C GLY A 105 -2.52 -18.60 -15.56
N ASP A 106 -1.28 -18.82 -15.99
CA ASP A 106 -0.25 -19.47 -15.14
C ASP A 106 0.25 -18.47 -14.08
N LEU A 107 -0.39 -18.49 -12.91
CA LEU A 107 -0.11 -17.53 -11.83
C LEU A 107 1.34 -17.63 -11.32
N ASP A 108 1.95 -18.80 -11.37
CA ASP A 108 3.34 -18.97 -10.95
C ASP A 108 4.32 -18.40 -11.99
N ALA A 109 4.03 -18.52 -13.29
CA ALA A 109 4.82 -17.91 -14.35
C ALA A 109 4.68 -16.38 -14.31
N ILE A 110 3.47 -15.86 -14.17
CA ILE A 110 3.17 -14.43 -14.05
C ILE A 110 3.96 -13.81 -12.89
N ARG A 111 3.87 -14.40 -11.71
CA ARG A 111 4.57 -13.92 -10.50
C ARG A 111 6.10 -13.92 -10.68
N ARG A 112 6.67 -15.00 -11.22
CA ARG A 112 8.12 -15.05 -11.50
C ARG A 112 8.54 -13.96 -12.48
N GLU A 113 7.74 -13.68 -13.48
CA GLU A 113 8.02 -12.62 -14.44
C GLU A 113 7.92 -11.24 -13.81
N MET A 114 6.90 -10.99 -12.98
CA MET A 114 6.77 -9.74 -12.23
C MET A 114 7.95 -9.52 -11.27
N LEU A 115 8.38 -10.55 -10.51
CA LEU A 115 9.54 -10.48 -9.63
C LEU A 115 10.85 -10.21 -10.40
N ALA A 116 11.00 -10.75 -11.61
CA ALA A 116 12.16 -10.48 -12.44
C ALA A 116 12.17 -9.05 -13.04
N ALA A 117 10.99 -8.50 -13.31
CA ALA A 117 10.83 -7.16 -13.90
C ALA A 117 10.83 -6.03 -12.86
N TRP A 118 10.57 -6.34 -11.59
CA TRP A 118 10.38 -5.37 -10.52
C TRP A 118 11.40 -5.58 -9.40
N GLN A 119 12.23 -4.58 -9.11
CA GLN A 119 13.30 -4.69 -8.11
C GLN A 119 12.93 -4.17 -6.72
N LEU A 120 11.80 -3.50 -6.57
CA LEU A 120 11.25 -3.08 -5.27
C LEU A 120 10.34 -4.19 -4.72
N PRO A 121 9.91 -4.15 -3.45
CA PRO A 121 9.12 -5.23 -2.91
C PRO A 121 7.83 -5.50 -3.68
N LEU A 122 7.50 -6.78 -3.82
CA LEU A 122 6.30 -7.30 -4.44
C LEU A 122 5.45 -8.07 -3.42
N GLY A 123 4.17 -7.71 -3.37
CA GLY A 123 3.18 -8.38 -2.51
C GLY A 123 2.22 -9.25 -3.30
N THR A 124 1.53 -10.15 -2.59
CA THR A 124 0.49 -11.03 -3.17
C THR A 124 -0.65 -11.27 -2.18
N VAL A 125 -1.72 -11.90 -2.68
CA VAL A 125 -2.82 -12.45 -1.86
C VAL A 125 -2.92 -13.95 -2.14
N PRO A 126 -2.24 -14.83 -1.39
CA PRO A 126 -2.14 -16.26 -1.68
C PRO A 126 -3.49 -16.96 -1.81
N MET A 127 -4.52 -16.49 -1.09
CA MET A 127 -5.89 -16.99 -1.19
C MET A 127 -6.42 -16.95 -2.63
N TYR A 128 -6.02 -15.97 -3.45
CA TYR A 128 -6.47 -15.87 -4.84
C TYR A 128 -5.95 -17.02 -5.70
N ALA A 129 -4.69 -17.42 -5.48
CA ALA A 129 -4.11 -18.56 -6.19
C ALA A 129 -4.81 -19.87 -5.81
N VAL A 130 -5.08 -20.07 -4.52
CA VAL A 130 -5.83 -21.25 -4.06
C VAL A 130 -7.24 -21.26 -4.62
N GLY A 131 -7.94 -20.12 -4.59
CA GLY A 131 -9.27 -19.98 -5.18
C GLY A 131 -9.28 -20.30 -6.68
N GLN A 132 -8.29 -19.81 -7.43
CA GLN A 132 -8.18 -20.10 -8.87
C GLN A 132 -7.91 -21.58 -9.12
N GLN A 133 -6.99 -22.21 -8.37
CA GLN A 133 -6.72 -23.64 -8.51
C GLN A 133 -7.98 -24.50 -8.24
N LEU A 134 -8.80 -24.13 -7.28
CA LEU A 134 -10.07 -24.80 -7.01
C LEU A 134 -11.06 -24.62 -8.15
N LEU A 135 -11.21 -23.40 -8.67
CA LEU A 135 -12.07 -23.13 -9.82
C LEU A 135 -11.64 -23.92 -11.07
N ASP A 136 -10.35 -23.96 -11.37
CA ASP A 136 -9.80 -24.72 -12.50
C ASP A 136 -10.05 -26.23 -12.35
N ALA A 137 -10.11 -26.72 -11.11
CA ALA A 137 -10.47 -28.11 -10.78
C ALA A 137 -12.00 -28.35 -10.70
N GLY A 138 -12.83 -27.33 -11.03
CA GLY A 138 -14.29 -27.44 -10.93
C GLY A 138 -14.81 -27.55 -9.48
N ARG A 139 -14.04 -27.06 -8.51
CA ARG A 139 -14.32 -27.15 -7.08
C ARG A 139 -14.69 -25.80 -6.48
N ASP A 140 -15.52 -25.83 -5.48
CA ASP A 140 -15.90 -24.65 -4.72
C ASP A 140 -14.86 -24.29 -3.65
N ILE A 141 -14.78 -22.99 -3.30
CA ILE A 141 -13.88 -22.49 -2.26
C ILE A 141 -14.13 -23.15 -0.89
N ALA A 142 -15.36 -23.52 -0.60
CA ALA A 142 -15.71 -24.24 0.63
C ALA A 142 -14.99 -25.60 0.75
N SER A 143 -14.54 -26.18 -0.36
CA SER A 143 -13.77 -27.43 -0.37
C SER A 143 -12.26 -27.24 -0.17
N MET A 144 -11.79 -26.01 0.07
CA MET A 144 -10.39 -25.70 0.36
C MET A 144 -9.92 -26.46 1.61
N LYS A 145 -8.73 -27.03 1.52
CA LYS A 145 -8.05 -27.58 2.69
C LYS A 145 -7.10 -26.52 3.25
N PRO A 146 -7.06 -26.30 4.57
CA PRO A 146 -6.11 -25.36 5.20
C PRO A 146 -4.66 -25.57 4.74
N ASP A 147 -4.23 -26.82 4.61
CA ASP A 147 -2.88 -27.16 4.17
C ASP A 147 -2.55 -26.64 2.75
N ASP A 148 -3.52 -26.60 1.85
CA ASP A 148 -3.32 -26.07 0.49
C ASP A 148 -3.00 -24.57 0.55
N LEU A 149 -3.64 -23.82 1.46
CA LEU A 149 -3.39 -22.39 1.65
C LEU A 149 -2.00 -22.12 2.25
N PHE A 150 -1.61 -22.83 3.30
CA PHE A 150 -0.28 -22.68 3.88
C PHE A 150 0.83 -23.10 2.92
N ALA A 151 0.62 -24.16 2.14
CA ALA A 151 1.57 -24.59 1.10
C ALA A 151 1.73 -23.53 0.00
N GLU A 152 0.64 -22.86 -0.41
CA GLU A 152 0.70 -21.75 -1.37
C GLU A 152 1.45 -20.55 -0.82
N ILE A 153 1.22 -20.17 0.45
CA ILE A 153 1.94 -19.09 1.13
C ILE A 153 3.45 -19.38 1.14
N GLU A 154 3.85 -20.59 1.58
CA GLU A 154 5.27 -20.96 1.60
C GLU A 154 5.87 -21.05 0.19
N LYS A 155 5.11 -21.52 -0.81
CA LYS A 155 5.54 -21.54 -2.22
C LYS A 155 5.85 -20.12 -2.70
N GLN A 156 4.97 -19.15 -2.45
CA GLN A 156 5.15 -17.76 -2.86
C GLN A 156 6.34 -17.10 -2.13
N ALA A 157 6.51 -17.38 -0.84
CA ALA A 157 7.67 -16.93 -0.08
C ALA A 157 9.00 -17.46 -0.68
N ARG A 158 9.04 -18.74 -1.07
CA ARG A 158 10.21 -19.33 -1.75
C ARG A 158 10.49 -18.74 -3.13
N GLN A 159 9.46 -18.25 -3.83
CA GLN A 159 9.59 -17.58 -5.11
C GLN A 159 10.18 -16.17 -4.99
N GLY A 160 10.21 -15.59 -3.79
CA GLY A 160 10.77 -14.26 -3.54
C GLY A 160 9.73 -13.18 -3.28
N VAL A 161 8.45 -13.54 -3.03
CA VAL A 161 7.43 -12.57 -2.60
C VAL A 161 7.84 -11.96 -1.27
N ASP A 162 7.80 -10.63 -1.17
CA ASP A 162 8.32 -9.86 -0.02
C ASP A 162 7.30 -9.70 1.10
N PHE A 163 6.01 -9.57 0.73
CA PHE A 163 4.90 -9.50 1.70
C PHE A 163 3.64 -10.16 1.15
N VAL A 164 2.82 -10.65 2.03
CA VAL A 164 1.56 -11.30 1.67
C VAL A 164 0.39 -10.74 2.47
N THR A 165 -0.72 -10.48 1.80
CA THR A 165 -1.97 -10.18 2.47
C THR A 165 -2.62 -11.47 2.94
N VAL A 166 -2.82 -11.57 4.24
CA VAL A 166 -3.45 -12.71 4.93
C VAL A 166 -4.57 -12.21 5.83
N HIS A 167 -5.82 -12.62 5.54
CA HIS A 167 -7.00 -12.16 6.29
C HIS A 167 -7.17 -12.96 7.58
N CYS A 168 -6.12 -13.00 8.40
CA CYS A 168 -6.06 -13.81 9.62
C CYS A 168 -6.84 -13.19 10.79
N GLY A 169 -7.17 -11.90 10.75
CA GLY A 169 -7.99 -11.23 11.78
C GLY A 169 -9.48 -11.49 11.63
N LEU A 170 -9.92 -11.90 10.45
CA LEU A 170 -11.30 -12.25 10.18
C LEU A 170 -11.68 -13.53 10.96
N SER A 171 -12.47 -13.39 12.01
CA SER A 171 -13.03 -14.51 12.76
C SER A 171 -14.40 -14.92 12.21
N ARG A 172 -14.85 -16.11 12.55
CA ARG A 172 -16.22 -16.55 12.26
C ARG A 172 -17.25 -15.59 12.85
N ARG A 173 -17.04 -15.11 14.07
CA ARG A 173 -17.89 -14.09 14.71
C ARG A 173 -17.94 -12.80 13.89
N GLY A 174 -16.79 -12.32 13.40
CA GLY A 174 -16.72 -11.14 12.56
C GLY A 174 -17.49 -11.31 11.25
N ALA A 175 -17.38 -12.50 10.61
CA ALA A 175 -18.16 -12.84 9.42
C ALA A 175 -19.68 -12.85 9.71
N GLU A 176 -20.09 -13.45 10.81
CA GLU A 176 -21.51 -13.49 11.26
C GLU A 176 -22.03 -12.06 11.52
N LEU A 177 -21.24 -11.21 12.18
CA LEU A 177 -21.59 -9.79 12.39
C LEU A 177 -21.77 -9.03 11.06
N ALA A 178 -20.88 -9.25 10.09
CA ALA A 178 -20.97 -8.59 8.79
C ALA A 178 -22.20 -9.03 7.98
N VAL A 179 -22.56 -10.32 8.07
CA VAL A 179 -23.72 -10.88 7.34
C VAL A 179 -25.05 -10.50 8.02
N ALA A 180 -25.11 -10.53 9.36
CA ALA A 180 -26.32 -10.25 10.13
C ALA A 180 -26.47 -8.75 10.50
N GLY A 181 -25.39 -7.98 10.43
CA GLY A 181 -25.30 -6.62 10.99
C GLY A 181 -25.93 -5.50 10.16
N GLY A 182 -26.53 -5.82 9.00
CA GLY A 182 -27.22 -4.83 8.17
C GLY A 182 -26.29 -3.92 7.37
N ARG A 183 -25.07 -4.37 7.04
CA ARG A 183 -24.16 -3.67 6.12
C ARG A 183 -24.82 -3.47 4.76
N GLU A 184 -24.63 -2.30 4.17
CA GLU A 184 -25.09 -1.99 2.81
C GLU A 184 -24.39 -2.88 1.77
N MET A 185 -23.06 -3.10 1.94
CA MET A 185 -22.24 -3.83 0.98
C MET A 185 -21.77 -5.21 1.47
N GLY A 186 -22.07 -5.59 2.72
CA GLY A 186 -21.65 -6.88 3.27
C GLY A 186 -20.11 -7.00 3.40
N ILE A 187 -19.52 -8.05 2.82
CA ILE A 187 -18.07 -8.30 2.81
C ILE A 187 -17.53 -8.08 1.40
N VAL A 188 -16.85 -6.96 1.18
CA VAL A 188 -16.33 -6.54 -0.15
C VAL A 188 -14.89 -6.97 -0.41
N SER A 189 -14.13 -7.37 0.62
CA SER A 189 -12.81 -7.96 0.44
C SER A 189 -12.95 -9.31 -0.25
N ARG A 190 -12.29 -9.49 -1.41
CA ARG A 190 -12.33 -10.77 -2.12
C ARG A 190 -11.79 -11.92 -1.27
N GLY A 191 -10.62 -11.74 -0.64
CA GLY A 191 -10.06 -12.74 0.25
C GLY A 191 -10.89 -12.94 1.51
N GLY A 192 -11.42 -11.85 2.08
CA GLY A 192 -12.34 -11.89 3.22
C GLY A 192 -13.63 -12.67 2.91
N SER A 193 -14.27 -12.42 1.76
CA SER A 193 -15.50 -13.13 1.37
C SER A 193 -15.27 -14.61 1.07
N MET A 194 -14.11 -14.97 0.48
CA MET A 194 -13.73 -16.37 0.27
C MET A 194 -13.56 -17.12 1.59
N LEU A 195 -12.87 -16.52 2.57
CA LEU A 195 -12.69 -17.10 3.90
C LEU A 195 -14.00 -17.14 4.69
N ALA A 196 -14.80 -16.08 4.66
CA ALA A 196 -16.10 -16.03 5.32
C ALA A 196 -17.01 -17.15 4.79
N ARG A 197 -17.09 -17.33 3.47
CA ARG A 197 -17.84 -18.43 2.88
C ARG A 197 -17.34 -19.78 3.33
N TRP A 198 -16.00 -20.00 3.32
CA TRP A 198 -15.41 -21.25 3.79
C TRP A 198 -15.76 -21.54 5.25
N MET A 199 -15.64 -20.53 6.14
CA MET A 199 -15.96 -20.69 7.57
C MET A 199 -17.42 -21.02 7.81
N LEU A 200 -18.34 -20.29 7.16
CA LEU A 200 -19.78 -20.44 7.36
C LEU A 200 -20.31 -21.77 6.79
N GLU A 201 -19.82 -22.21 5.63
CA GLU A 201 -20.24 -23.47 5.03
C GLU A 201 -19.65 -24.70 5.74
N ASN A 202 -18.47 -24.60 6.34
CA ASN A 202 -17.83 -25.72 7.07
C ASN A 202 -18.10 -25.70 8.58
N ASP A 203 -18.79 -24.70 9.10
CA ASP A 203 -19.00 -24.50 10.54
C ASP A 203 -17.67 -24.50 11.33
N ARG A 204 -16.63 -23.84 10.79
CA ARG A 204 -15.27 -23.82 11.33
C ARG A 204 -14.75 -22.41 11.46
N GLU A 205 -13.72 -22.23 12.29
CA GLU A 205 -12.99 -20.97 12.40
C GLU A 205 -11.98 -20.81 11.25
N ASN A 206 -11.54 -19.59 11.02
CA ASN A 206 -10.53 -19.22 10.03
C ASN A 206 -9.23 -19.97 10.27
N PRO A 207 -8.75 -20.79 9.33
CA PRO A 207 -7.51 -21.54 9.52
C PRO A 207 -6.27 -20.65 9.68
N LEU A 208 -6.25 -19.44 9.11
CA LEU A 208 -5.15 -18.51 9.28
C LEU A 208 -5.12 -17.90 10.70
N LEU A 209 -6.27 -17.83 11.38
CA LEU A 209 -6.38 -17.43 12.79
C LEU A 209 -6.02 -18.58 13.74
N GLU A 210 -6.61 -19.75 13.53
CA GLU A 210 -6.38 -20.93 14.38
C GLU A 210 -4.93 -21.40 14.35
N GLU A 211 -4.33 -21.45 13.15
CA GLU A 211 -2.99 -21.97 12.92
C GLU A 211 -1.97 -20.83 12.63
N PHE A 212 -2.15 -19.68 13.26
CA PHE A 212 -1.32 -18.48 13.00
C PHE A 212 0.18 -18.73 13.23
N ASP A 213 0.57 -19.67 14.09
CA ASP A 213 1.98 -20.05 14.28
C ASP A 213 2.63 -20.61 13.00
N ARG A 214 1.85 -21.26 12.12
CA ARG A 214 2.37 -21.71 10.81
C ARG A 214 2.76 -20.53 9.92
N LEU A 215 1.98 -19.42 9.96
CA LEU A 215 2.36 -18.18 9.26
C LEU A 215 3.65 -17.59 9.82
N ILE A 216 3.79 -17.59 11.16
CA ILE A 216 5.01 -17.13 11.83
C ILE A 216 6.22 -17.94 11.36
N ASP A 217 6.14 -19.26 11.34
CA ASP A 217 7.24 -20.14 10.96
C ASP A 217 7.66 -19.93 9.48
N ILE A 218 6.69 -19.80 8.57
CA ILE A 218 6.96 -19.47 7.15
C ILE A 218 7.63 -18.10 7.04
N SER A 219 7.12 -17.10 7.76
CA SER A 219 7.64 -15.72 7.72
C SER A 219 9.06 -15.62 8.22
N LEU A 220 9.41 -16.27 9.33
CA LEU A 220 10.78 -16.31 9.88
C LEU A 220 11.77 -16.90 8.88
N LYS A 221 11.37 -17.98 8.19
CA LYS A 221 12.22 -18.70 7.25
C LYS A 221 12.61 -17.86 6.03
N HIS A 222 11.74 -16.96 5.59
CA HIS A 222 11.88 -16.22 4.33
C HIS A 222 11.96 -14.70 4.49
N ASN A 223 11.90 -14.18 5.72
CA ASN A 223 11.64 -12.76 6.01
C ASN A 223 10.39 -12.25 5.26
N LEU A 224 9.36 -13.07 5.18
CA LEU A 224 8.09 -12.71 4.59
C LEU A 224 7.33 -11.77 5.55
N VAL A 225 7.05 -10.54 5.13
CA VAL A 225 6.26 -9.61 5.93
C VAL A 225 4.79 -9.96 5.80
N LEU A 226 4.09 -10.05 6.94
CA LEU A 226 2.65 -10.32 6.96
C LEU A 226 1.89 -8.98 6.87
N SER A 227 1.18 -8.76 5.77
CA SER A 227 0.13 -7.73 5.69
C SER A 227 -1.15 -8.35 6.23
N LEU A 228 -1.50 -8.01 7.47
CA LEU A 228 -2.67 -8.55 8.15
C LEU A 228 -3.92 -7.88 7.57
N GLY A 229 -4.61 -8.63 6.70
CA GLY A 229 -5.64 -8.11 5.78
C GLY A 229 -6.93 -7.71 6.47
N ASP A 230 -7.57 -6.66 5.98
CA ASP A 230 -8.85 -6.12 6.41
C ASP A 230 -10.03 -6.79 5.66
N GLY A 231 -10.28 -8.06 5.96
CA GLY A 231 -11.37 -8.83 5.34
C GLY A 231 -12.74 -8.19 5.54
N LEU A 232 -12.92 -7.47 6.64
CA LEU A 232 -14.15 -6.78 7.03
C LEU A 232 -14.09 -5.25 6.85
N ARG A 233 -13.18 -4.75 5.97
CA ARG A 233 -13.18 -3.32 5.64
C ARG A 233 -14.54 -2.86 5.11
N PRO A 234 -14.96 -1.61 5.39
CA PRO A 234 -16.21 -1.09 4.85
C PRO A 234 -16.14 -0.95 3.33
N GLY A 235 -17.21 -1.39 2.64
CA GLY A 235 -17.40 -1.27 1.20
C GLY A 235 -18.23 -0.08 0.78
N ALA A 236 -18.83 0.59 1.75
CA ALA A 236 -19.55 1.85 1.60
C ALA A 236 -19.29 2.73 2.81
N GLY A 237 -19.40 4.04 2.66
CA GLY A 237 -19.27 4.97 3.78
C GLY A 237 -20.28 4.73 4.92
N ALA A 238 -21.43 4.14 4.60
CA ALA A 238 -22.45 3.75 5.60
C ALA A 238 -21.99 2.61 6.51
N ASP A 239 -21.12 1.72 6.03
CA ASP A 239 -20.62 0.55 6.77
C ASP A 239 -19.41 0.90 7.67
N ALA A 240 -18.85 2.11 7.53
CA ALA A 240 -17.64 2.51 8.19
C ALA A 240 -17.78 2.58 9.72
N GLY A 241 -16.90 1.87 10.43
CA GLY A 241 -16.85 1.89 11.89
C GLY A 241 -17.86 0.98 12.58
N ASP A 242 -18.40 -0.01 11.87
CA ASP A 242 -19.32 -0.97 12.44
C ASP A 242 -18.64 -2.02 13.35
N ALA A 243 -19.43 -2.84 14.01
CA ALA A 243 -18.95 -3.85 14.95
C ALA A 243 -18.08 -4.92 14.29
N ALA A 244 -18.36 -5.27 13.03
CA ALA A 244 -17.59 -6.27 12.30
C ALA A 244 -16.18 -5.76 11.98
N GLN A 245 -16.05 -4.50 11.52
CA GLN A 245 -14.75 -3.88 11.26
C GLN A 245 -13.90 -3.82 12.54
N TRP A 246 -14.47 -3.33 13.65
CA TRP A 246 -13.71 -3.19 14.89
C TRP A 246 -13.35 -4.51 15.55
N GLU A 247 -14.18 -5.53 15.41
CA GLU A 247 -13.87 -6.89 15.86
C GLU A 247 -12.61 -7.41 15.17
N GLU A 248 -12.53 -7.28 13.84
CA GLU A 248 -11.35 -7.67 13.09
C GLU A 248 -10.12 -6.85 13.48
N VAL A 249 -10.23 -5.53 13.62
CA VAL A 249 -9.11 -4.66 14.03
C VAL A 249 -8.53 -5.08 15.38
N ILE A 250 -9.37 -5.46 16.35
CA ILE A 250 -8.92 -5.96 17.66
C ILE A 250 -8.11 -7.25 17.47
N ASN A 251 -8.60 -8.18 16.66
CA ASN A 251 -7.90 -9.43 16.38
C ASN A 251 -6.55 -9.17 15.68
N LEU A 252 -6.51 -8.26 14.70
CA LEU A 252 -5.27 -7.86 14.01
C LEU A 252 -4.22 -7.32 15.00
N GLY A 253 -4.63 -6.51 15.98
CA GLY A 253 -3.72 -6.01 17.01
C GLY A 253 -3.12 -7.12 17.89
N VAL A 254 -3.93 -8.10 18.28
CA VAL A 254 -3.46 -9.28 19.04
C VAL A 254 -2.46 -10.10 18.23
N LEU A 255 -2.78 -10.36 16.95
CA LEU A 255 -1.92 -11.15 16.06
C LEU A 255 -0.61 -10.44 15.72
N ALA A 256 -0.63 -9.13 15.48
CA ALA A 256 0.57 -8.33 15.22
C ALA A 256 1.54 -8.38 16.41
N ARG A 257 1.02 -8.26 17.64
CA ARG A 257 1.85 -8.39 18.84
C ARG A 257 2.46 -9.79 18.95
N ARG A 258 1.66 -10.83 18.76
CA ARG A 258 2.13 -12.22 18.78
C ARG A 258 3.23 -12.49 17.74
N ALA A 259 3.06 -11.96 16.53
CA ALA A 259 4.06 -12.07 15.47
C ALA A 259 5.36 -11.36 15.85
N LEU A 260 5.30 -10.11 16.35
CA LEU A 260 6.47 -9.34 16.78
C LEU A 260 7.24 -10.05 17.91
N GLU A 261 6.55 -10.59 18.91
CA GLU A 261 7.15 -11.35 20.01
C GLU A 261 7.93 -12.57 19.52
N ARG A 262 7.51 -13.15 18.39
CA ARG A 262 8.17 -14.29 17.74
C ARG A 262 9.23 -13.89 16.70
N GLY A 263 9.43 -12.59 16.42
CA GLY A 263 10.44 -12.07 15.48
C GLY A 263 9.91 -11.86 14.05
N VAL A 264 8.60 -11.81 13.85
CA VAL A 264 7.96 -11.58 12.55
C VAL A 264 7.46 -10.14 12.45
N GLN A 265 7.69 -9.53 11.30
CA GLN A 265 7.22 -8.19 10.97
C GLN A 265 5.81 -8.25 10.38
N CYS A 266 4.95 -7.31 10.80
CA CYS A 266 3.60 -7.17 10.27
C CYS A 266 3.33 -5.74 9.82
N MET A 267 2.43 -5.61 8.85
CA MET A 267 1.66 -4.41 8.55
C MET A 267 0.18 -4.71 8.80
N ILE A 268 -0.61 -3.69 9.05
CA ILE A 268 -2.06 -3.81 9.24
C ILE A 268 -2.74 -3.22 8.01
N GLU A 269 -3.69 -3.91 7.42
CA GLU A 269 -4.57 -3.33 6.41
C GLU A 269 -5.80 -2.68 7.04
N GLY A 270 -6.34 -1.70 6.39
CA GLY A 270 -7.56 -1.01 6.81
C GLY A 270 -7.63 0.38 6.21
N PRO A 271 -8.67 1.16 6.50
CA PRO A 271 -10.00 0.84 5.99
C PRO A 271 -10.13 1.21 4.50
N GLY A 272 -11.26 0.82 3.87
CA GLY A 272 -11.60 1.20 2.49
C GLY A 272 -12.46 2.47 2.43
N HIS A 273 -13.78 2.31 2.34
CA HIS A 273 -14.73 3.42 2.25
C HIS A 273 -15.02 4.03 3.62
N VAL A 274 -14.66 5.30 3.81
CA VAL A 274 -14.84 6.00 5.09
C VAL A 274 -15.23 7.45 4.83
N PRO A 275 -16.36 7.95 5.36
CA PRO A 275 -16.71 9.37 5.28
C PRO A 275 -15.59 10.25 5.80
N LEU A 276 -15.31 11.36 5.13
CA LEU A 276 -14.13 12.21 5.42
C LEU A 276 -14.01 12.61 6.89
N ASN A 277 -15.15 12.92 7.53
CA ASN A 277 -15.19 13.31 8.95
C ASN A 277 -14.84 12.17 9.92
N GLN A 278 -14.80 10.91 9.46
CA GLN A 278 -14.45 9.74 10.28
C GLN A 278 -13.03 9.26 10.03
N VAL A 279 -12.37 9.65 8.92
CA VAL A 279 -11.05 9.14 8.51
C VAL A 279 -10.04 9.25 9.65
N ARG A 280 -9.85 10.44 10.22
CA ARG A 280 -8.89 10.65 11.32
C ARG A 280 -9.18 9.71 12.51
N THR A 281 -10.40 9.69 13.00
CA THR A 281 -10.77 8.90 14.18
C THR A 281 -10.57 7.41 13.96
N GLN A 282 -10.89 6.91 12.76
CA GLN A 282 -10.67 5.50 12.44
C GLN A 282 -9.18 5.17 12.34
N ILE A 283 -8.39 5.98 11.66
CA ILE A 283 -6.94 5.75 11.53
C ILE A 283 -6.27 5.77 12.92
N GLU A 284 -6.53 6.78 13.74
CA GLU A 284 -5.99 6.87 15.10
C GLU A 284 -6.43 5.68 15.98
N GLY A 285 -7.70 5.26 15.86
CA GLY A 285 -8.24 4.10 16.56
C GLY A 285 -7.55 2.80 16.13
N ILE A 286 -7.39 2.56 14.84
CA ILE A 286 -6.68 1.39 14.30
C ILE A 286 -5.23 1.40 14.79
N LYS A 287 -4.49 2.49 14.62
CA LYS A 287 -3.10 2.61 15.07
C LYS A 287 -2.95 2.31 16.56
N ARG A 288 -3.88 2.78 17.37
CA ARG A 288 -3.87 2.54 18.83
C ARG A 288 -4.12 1.07 19.17
N LEU A 289 -5.11 0.45 18.54
CA LEU A 289 -5.48 -0.96 18.78
C LEU A 289 -4.41 -1.93 18.24
N THR A 290 -3.68 -1.54 17.21
CA THR A 290 -2.62 -2.35 16.58
C THR A 290 -1.21 -1.96 17.03
N HIS A 291 -1.09 -1.27 18.18
CA HIS A 291 0.20 -0.92 18.82
C HIS A 291 1.13 -0.05 17.96
N GLY A 292 0.57 0.74 17.04
CA GLY A 292 1.33 1.60 16.14
C GLY A 292 1.95 0.88 14.95
N ALA A 293 1.63 -0.39 14.71
CA ALA A 293 2.11 -1.13 13.54
C ALA A 293 1.89 -0.35 12.24
N PRO A 294 2.74 -0.54 11.21
CA PRO A 294 2.57 0.16 9.94
C PRO A 294 1.18 -0.08 9.36
N LEU A 295 0.50 0.99 8.97
CA LEU A 295 -0.88 0.95 8.50
C LEU A 295 -0.95 1.17 6.99
N TYR A 296 -1.46 0.16 6.28
CA TYR A 296 -1.66 0.10 4.84
C TYR A 296 -3.14 0.21 4.52
N VAL A 297 -3.56 1.25 3.80
CA VAL A 297 -4.97 1.57 3.57
C VAL A 297 -5.35 1.59 2.10
N LEU A 298 -6.58 1.24 1.79
CA LEU A 298 -7.19 1.40 0.46
C LEU A 298 -7.85 2.79 0.36
N GLY A 299 -7.10 3.77 -0.04
CA GLY A 299 -7.51 5.18 -0.07
C GLY A 299 -7.15 5.91 1.24
N PRO A 300 -8.08 6.13 2.22
CA PRO A 300 -9.51 5.79 2.26
C PRO A 300 -10.37 6.52 1.23
N LEU A 301 -11.38 5.82 0.69
CA LEU A 301 -12.36 6.42 -0.21
C LEU A 301 -13.39 7.21 0.61
N CYS A 302 -13.38 8.52 0.45
CA CYS A 302 -14.29 9.40 1.20
C CYS A 302 -15.55 9.83 0.41
N CYS A 303 -15.77 9.26 -0.77
CA CYS A 303 -16.90 9.55 -1.65
C CYS A 303 -17.26 8.31 -2.47
N ASP A 304 -18.42 7.71 -2.20
CA ASP A 304 -18.90 6.51 -2.90
C ASP A 304 -19.58 6.84 -4.26
N SER A 305 -20.02 8.07 -4.45
CA SER A 305 -20.77 8.50 -5.64
C SER A 305 -19.88 9.03 -6.77
N ALA A 306 -18.60 8.66 -6.79
CA ALA A 306 -17.62 9.15 -7.77
C ALA A 306 -16.97 8.02 -8.59
N PRO A 307 -17.70 7.04 -9.18
CA PRO A 307 -17.09 6.01 -10.03
C PRO A 307 -16.32 6.66 -11.19
N GLY A 308 -15.13 6.14 -11.48
CA GLY A 308 -14.20 6.73 -12.45
C GLY A 308 -13.30 7.82 -11.89
N TYR A 309 -13.55 8.27 -10.65
CA TYR A 309 -12.75 9.26 -9.91
C TYR A 309 -12.29 8.74 -8.55
N ASP A 310 -12.28 7.43 -8.36
CA ASP A 310 -11.89 6.78 -7.11
C ASP A 310 -10.46 7.16 -6.67
N HIS A 311 -9.56 7.37 -7.62
CA HIS A 311 -8.21 7.86 -7.35
C HIS A 311 -8.21 9.29 -6.73
N ILE A 312 -9.19 10.13 -7.06
CA ILE A 312 -9.36 11.45 -6.45
C ILE A 312 -9.97 11.32 -5.05
N ALA A 313 -11.06 10.53 -4.91
CA ALA A 313 -11.68 10.27 -3.62
C ALA A 313 -10.68 9.67 -2.63
N GLY A 314 -9.88 8.70 -3.09
CA GLY A 314 -8.80 8.08 -2.30
C GLY A 314 -7.66 9.03 -1.97
N ALA A 315 -7.28 9.94 -2.87
CA ALA A 315 -6.25 10.94 -2.59
C ALA A 315 -6.69 11.95 -1.50
N ILE A 316 -7.96 12.35 -1.50
CA ILE A 316 -8.52 13.24 -0.47
C ILE A 316 -8.47 12.56 0.91
N GLY A 317 -9.01 11.35 1.01
CA GLY A 317 -8.98 10.58 2.25
C GLY A 317 -7.57 10.17 2.66
N GLY A 318 -6.73 9.79 1.68
CA GLY A 318 -5.34 9.41 1.90
C GLY A 318 -4.49 10.54 2.48
N ALA A 319 -4.66 11.77 2.00
CA ALA A 319 -3.94 12.93 2.55
C ALA A 319 -4.26 13.15 4.04
N LEU A 320 -5.54 13.07 4.41
CA LEU A 320 -5.97 13.14 5.81
C LEU A 320 -5.53 11.91 6.61
N GLY A 321 -5.57 10.72 5.98
CA GLY A 321 -5.10 9.49 6.58
C GLY A 321 -3.62 9.50 6.92
N VAL A 322 -2.78 10.01 6.03
CA VAL A 322 -1.32 10.17 6.27
C VAL A 322 -1.06 11.10 7.44
N GLU A 323 -1.76 12.22 7.52
CA GLU A 323 -1.64 13.16 8.65
C GLU A 323 -2.10 12.51 9.95
N ALA A 324 -3.08 11.59 9.91
CA ALA A 324 -3.58 10.85 11.05
C ALA A 324 -2.74 9.59 11.43
N GLY A 325 -1.76 9.18 10.60
CA GLY A 325 -0.84 8.07 10.93
C GLY A 325 -0.77 6.91 9.93
N VAL A 326 -1.34 7.03 8.73
CA VAL A 326 -1.16 6.06 7.63
C VAL A 326 0.29 6.07 7.16
N ASP A 327 0.85 4.90 6.92
CA ASP A 327 2.23 4.69 6.53
C ASP A 327 2.37 4.23 5.07
N PHE A 328 1.31 3.66 4.50
CA PHE A 328 1.34 3.02 3.22
C PHE A 328 -0.03 3.18 2.53
N LEU A 329 -0.03 3.72 1.32
CA LEU A 329 -1.22 3.96 0.53
C LEU A 329 -1.33 2.91 -0.57
N CYS A 330 -2.41 2.12 -0.55
CA CYS A 330 -2.84 1.41 -1.73
C CYS A 330 -3.46 2.43 -2.70
N TYR A 331 -2.94 2.47 -3.91
CA TYR A 331 -3.51 3.33 -4.92
C TYR A 331 -4.93 2.90 -5.29
N LEU A 332 -5.67 3.84 -5.80
CA LEU A 332 -6.92 3.64 -6.52
C LEU A 332 -6.76 4.21 -7.93
N THR A 333 -7.45 3.64 -8.89
CA THR A 333 -7.36 4.05 -10.30
C THR A 333 -8.69 4.63 -10.80
N PRO A 334 -8.70 5.35 -11.94
CA PRO A 334 -9.96 5.71 -12.59
C PRO A 334 -10.83 4.50 -12.98
N ALA A 335 -10.22 3.32 -13.11
CA ALA A 335 -10.90 2.08 -13.47
C ALA A 335 -11.52 1.35 -12.26
N GLU A 336 -11.23 1.80 -11.02
CA GLU A 336 -11.72 1.13 -9.79
C GLU A 336 -13.23 0.97 -9.82
N HIS A 337 -13.72 -0.18 -9.36
CA HIS A 337 -15.14 -0.57 -9.39
C HIS A 337 -15.79 -0.67 -10.78
N LEU A 338 -15.06 -0.39 -11.88
CA LEU A 338 -15.59 -0.37 -13.24
C LEU A 338 -14.99 -1.44 -14.16
N THR A 339 -13.65 -1.54 -14.17
CA THR A 339 -12.92 -2.44 -15.07
C THR A 339 -11.51 -2.72 -14.56
N LEU A 340 -10.75 -3.55 -15.29
CA LEU A 340 -9.33 -3.75 -15.04
C LEU A 340 -8.55 -2.50 -15.52
N PRO A 341 -7.66 -1.92 -14.69
CA PRO A 341 -6.89 -0.74 -15.08
C PRO A 341 -5.92 -1.02 -16.22
N ASP A 342 -5.75 -0.06 -17.10
CA ASP A 342 -4.68 -0.01 -18.08
C ASP A 342 -3.42 0.72 -17.52
N ALA A 343 -2.38 0.87 -18.34
CA ALA A 343 -1.14 1.53 -17.93
C ALA A 343 -1.31 3.03 -17.61
N ALA A 344 -2.27 3.71 -18.23
CA ALA A 344 -2.57 5.11 -17.96
C ALA A 344 -3.31 5.26 -16.64
N ASP A 345 -4.26 4.37 -16.36
CA ASP A 345 -4.97 4.30 -15.09
C ASP A 345 -4.01 4.03 -13.92
N VAL A 346 -3.06 3.10 -14.11
CA VAL A 346 -2.00 2.82 -13.12
C VAL A 346 -1.18 4.07 -12.83
N ALA A 347 -0.72 4.78 -13.85
CA ALA A 347 0.05 6.01 -13.67
C ALA A 347 -0.76 7.09 -12.95
N ALA A 348 -2.05 7.27 -13.31
CA ALA A 348 -2.94 8.23 -12.68
C ALA A 348 -3.15 7.92 -11.19
N GLY A 349 -3.41 6.65 -10.85
CA GLY A 349 -3.62 6.19 -9.48
C GLY A 349 -2.38 6.36 -8.59
N VAL A 350 -1.20 5.94 -9.09
CA VAL A 350 0.06 6.14 -8.36
C VAL A 350 0.31 7.62 -8.12
N MET A 351 0.10 8.46 -9.13
CA MET A 351 0.34 9.90 -9.00
C MET A 351 -0.62 10.55 -8.00
N ALA A 352 -1.91 10.19 -8.02
CA ALA A 352 -2.89 10.67 -7.05
C ALA A 352 -2.47 10.33 -5.61
N SER A 353 -2.04 9.09 -5.36
CA SER A 353 -1.56 8.64 -4.05
C SER A 353 -0.27 9.32 -3.62
N ARG A 354 0.67 9.57 -4.55
CA ARG A 354 1.90 10.33 -4.25
C ARG A 354 1.63 11.79 -3.89
N VAL A 355 0.65 12.41 -4.53
CA VAL A 355 0.21 13.76 -4.15
C VAL A 355 -0.41 13.74 -2.75
N ALA A 356 -1.26 12.76 -2.45
CA ALA A 356 -1.85 12.59 -1.12
C ALA A 356 -0.78 12.40 -0.03
N ALA A 357 0.21 11.54 -0.28
CA ALA A 357 1.35 11.33 0.61
C ALA A 357 2.11 12.63 0.87
N GLN A 358 2.48 13.38 -0.18
CA GLN A 358 3.17 14.67 -0.06
C GLN A 358 2.37 15.68 0.78
N VAL A 359 1.06 15.77 0.56
CA VAL A 359 0.17 16.69 1.31
C VAL A 359 0.16 16.34 2.80
N GLY A 360 -0.02 15.07 3.14
CA GLY A 360 -0.03 14.61 4.52
C GLY A 360 1.34 14.77 5.21
N GLU A 361 2.42 14.43 4.51
CA GLU A 361 3.78 14.62 5.03
C GLU A 361 4.17 16.09 5.25
N VAL A 362 3.69 17.00 4.41
CA VAL A 362 3.83 18.45 4.63
C VAL A 362 3.07 18.89 5.87
N ALA A 363 1.86 18.40 6.08
CA ALA A 363 1.07 18.68 7.28
C ALA A 363 1.76 18.18 8.55
N LEU A 364 2.41 17.03 8.49
CA LEU A 364 3.25 16.48 9.57
C LEU A 364 4.59 17.20 9.78
N GLY A 365 4.93 18.16 8.91
CA GLY A 365 6.20 18.87 8.98
C GLY A 365 7.41 18.01 8.61
N ARG A 366 7.25 16.93 7.84
CA ARG A 366 8.35 16.04 7.44
C ARG A 366 9.41 16.81 6.67
N PRO A 367 10.72 16.73 7.09
CA PRO A 367 11.75 17.60 6.53
C PRO A 367 11.89 17.51 5.00
N GLY A 368 11.85 16.32 4.42
CA GLY A 368 11.96 16.08 2.99
C GLY A 368 10.78 16.70 2.19
N ALA A 369 9.56 16.49 2.68
CA ALA A 369 8.35 17.05 2.05
C ALA A 369 8.33 18.58 2.13
N VAL A 370 8.62 19.15 3.30
CA VAL A 370 8.70 20.58 3.52
C VAL A 370 9.82 21.23 2.65
N ALA A 371 10.98 20.57 2.53
CA ALA A 371 12.06 21.04 1.69
C ALA A 371 11.67 21.08 0.20
N ARG A 372 10.94 20.07 -0.28
CA ARG A 372 10.39 20.04 -1.64
C ARG A 372 9.46 21.22 -1.92
N GLU A 373 8.52 21.53 -0.99
CA GLU A 373 7.63 22.69 -1.10
C GLU A 373 8.40 24.01 -1.13
N LYS A 374 9.41 24.17 -0.27
CA LYS A 374 10.26 25.36 -0.25
C LYS A 374 11.02 25.53 -1.56
N ALA A 375 11.58 24.45 -2.11
CA ALA A 375 12.28 24.46 -3.39
C ALA A 375 11.33 24.86 -4.54
N MET A 376 10.14 24.23 -4.60
CA MET A 376 9.10 24.57 -5.58
C MET A 376 8.69 26.04 -5.48
N ASN A 377 8.45 26.55 -4.27
CA ASN A 377 8.05 27.94 -4.06
C ASN A 377 9.13 28.94 -4.47
N ALA A 378 10.41 28.63 -4.19
CA ALA A 378 11.54 29.44 -4.62
C ALA A 378 11.65 29.47 -6.15
N ALA A 379 11.56 28.33 -6.82
CA ALA A 379 11.59 28.23 -8.28
C ALA A 379 10.41 28.97 -8.94
N ARG A 380 9.19 28.82 -8.42
CA ARG A 380 8.00 29.53 -8.90
C ARG A 380 8.15 31.05 -8.77
N ARG A 381 8.67 31.54 -7.66
CA ARG A 381 8.95 32.97 -7.45
C ARG A 381 9.97 33.50 -8.42
N ALA A 382 10.98 32.71 -8.77
CA ALA A 382 12.01 33.04 -9.72
C ALA A 382 11.58 32.87 -11.20
N LEU A 383 10.46 32.23 -11.47
CA LEU A 383 10.04 31.74 -12.79
C LEU A 383 11.08 30.78 -13.39
N ASP A 384 11.76 30.04 -12.52
CA ASP A 384 12.76 29.03 -12.87
C ASP A 384 12.08 27.68 -13.16
N TRP A 385 11.85 27.41 -14.44
CA TRP A 385 11.17 26.20 -14.90
C TRP A 385 11.98 24.92 -14.64
N ASP A 386 13.31 25.00 -14.69
CA ASP A 386 14.19 23.86 -14.41
C ASP A 386 14.19 23.54 -12.91
N GLY A 387 14.20 24.58 -12.07
CA GLY A 387 14.02 24.42 -10.62
C GLY A 387 12.66 23.85 -10.26
N MET A 388 11.59 24.28 -10.93
CA MET A 388 10.26 23.69 -10.77
C MET A 388 10.22 22.21 -11.18
N ALA A 389 10.86 21.84 -12.30
CA ALA A 389 10.92 20.46 -12.76
C ALA A 389 11.66 19.56 -11.74
N LYS A 390 12.75 20.04 -11.15
CA LYS A 390 13.51 19.30 -10.11
C LYS A 390 12.72 19.08 -8.83
N ALA A 391 11.83 20.00 -8.47
CA ALA A 391 11.00 19.92 -7.28
C ALA A 391 9.64 19.23 -7.52
N ALA A 392 9.22 19.04 -8.77
CA ALA A 392 7.93 18.46 -9.11
C ALA A 392 7.82 17.00 -8.67
N ILE A 393 6.63 16.60 -8.24
CA ILE A 393 6.29 15.18 -8.00
C ILE A 393 6.27 14.42 -9.33
N ASP A 394 5.78 15.10 -10.39
CA ASP A 394 5.74 14.59 -11.76
C ASP A 394 6.43 15.60 -12.71
N PRO A 395 7.76 15.46 -12.90
CA PRO A 395 8.51 16.32 -13.80
C PRO A 395 8.18 16.10 -15.29
N GLU A 396 7.75 14.88 -15.66
CA GLU A 396 7.39 14.55 -17.04
C GLU A 396 6.09 15.26 -17.45
N GLN A 397 5.08 15.26 -16.60
CA GLN A 397 3.83 15.99 -16.84
C GLN A 397 4.06 17.51 -16.91
N LEU A 398 4.94 18.02 -16.04
CA LEU A 398 5.32 19.43 -16.10
C LEU A 398 5.98 19.75 -17.45
N ALA A 399 6.97 18.97 -17.88
CA ALA A 399 7.66 19.14 -19.15
C ALA A 399 6.70 19.08 -20.34
N LYS A 400 5.83 18.05 -20.38
CA LYS A 400 4.80 17.87 -21.41
C LYS A 400 3.86 19.07 -21.53
N ARG A 401 3.37 19.59 -20.39
CA ARG A 401 2.46 20.76 -20.38
C ARG A 401 3.17 22.04 -20.76
N ARG A 402 4.47 22.15 -20.48
CA ARG A 402 5.29 23.31 -20.76
C ARG A 402 5.82 23.36 -22.21
N GLU A 403 5.94 22.22 -22.89
CA GLU A 403 6.56 22.09 -24.21
C GLU A 403 6.05 23.11 -25.22
N PRO A 404 4.72 23.40 -25.40
CA PRO A 404 4.23 24.39 -26.34
C PRO A 404 4.67 25.86 -26.04
N HIS A 405 5.17 26.08 -24.80
CA HIS A 405 5.53 27.41 -24.31
C HIS A 405 6.95 27.48 -23.73
N LYS A 406 7.83 26.56 -24.14
CA LYS A 406 9.18 26.38 -23.58
C LYS A 406 10.06 27.62 -23.62
N GLY A 407 9.90 28.46 -24.65
CA GLY A 407 10.63 29.72 -24.80
C GLY A 407 10.10 30.91 -23.99
N GLU A 408 8.93 30.76 -23.35
CA GLU A 408 8.30 31.86 -22.62
C GLU A 408 8.78 31.92 -21.16
N GLU A 409 9.07 33.11 -20.65
CA GLU A 409 9.43 33.30 -19.23
C GLU A 409 8.25 32.96 -18.30
N VAL A 410 7.04 33.37 -18.66
CA VAL A 410 5.81 33.12 -17.86
C VAL A 410 4.99 31.99 -18.44
N CYS A 411 4.05 31.46 -17.64
CA CYS A 411 3.07 30.49 -18.15
C CYS A 411 2.09 31.18 -19.13
N ALA A 412 1.47 30.38 -20.00
CA ALA A 412 0.53 30.88 -21.02
C ALA A 412 -0.78 31.43 -20.43
N MET A 413 -1.07 31.22 -19.13
CA MET A 413 -2.33 31.59 -18.50
C MET A 413 -2.48 33.13 -18.37
N CYS A 414 -1.46 33.80 -17.84
CA CYS A 414 -1.55 35.23 -17.49
C CYS A 414 -0.79 36.16 -18.46
N GLY A 415 0.20 35.62 -19.18
CA GLY A 415 1.02 36.42 -20.10
C GLY A 415 1.60 37.67 -19.43
N LYS A 416 1.34 38.85 -19.99
CA LYS A 416 1.82 40.16 -19.48
C LYS A 416 1.24 40.51 -18.08
N PHE A 417 0.13 39.91 -17.69
CA PHE A 417 -0.50 40.11 -16.37
C PHE A 417 -0.03 39.10 -15.30
N CYS A 418 1.11 38.45 -15.52
CA CYS A 418 1.66 37.52 -14.52
C CYS A 418 1.98 38.26 -13.22
N ALA A 419 1.20 37.91 -12.16
CA ALA A 419 1.31 38.56 -10.84
C ALA A 419 2.74 38.44 -10.26
N VAL A 420 3.37 37.25 -10.43
CA VAL A 420 4.73 37.01 -9.96
C VAL A 420 5.73 37.94 -10.66
N LYS A 421 5.64 38.09 -12.00
CA LYS A 421 6.52 38.95 -12.79
C LYS A 421 6.33 40.40 -12.44
N MET A 422 5.08 40.87 -12.40
CA MET A 422 4.73 42.27 -12.09
C MET A 422 5.27 42.71 -10.73
N LEU A 423 5.12 41.90 -9.69
CA LEU A 423 5.63 42.19 -8.35
C LEU A 423 7.16 42.18 -8.28
N ARG A 424 7.81 41.27 -9.01
CA ARG A 424 9.27 41.23 -9.11
C ARG A 424 9.83 42.53 -9.78
N GLU A 425 9.23 42.94 -10.87
CA GLU A 425 9.63 44.20 -11.58
C GLU A 425 9.36 45.43 -10.75
N THR A 426 8.28 45.46 -9.97
CA THR A 426 7.96 46.59 -9.08
C THR A 426 8.99 46.72 -7.95
N LYS A 427 9.43 45.57 -7.37
CA LYS A 427 10.48 45.59 -6.35
C LYS A 427 11.84 46.02 -6.91
N ALA A 428 12.20 45.56 -8.10
CA ALA A 428 13.44 45.93 -8.75
C ALA A 428 13.54 47.45 -9.11
N LYS A 429 12.40 48.10 -9.34
CA LYS A 429 12.35 49.58 -9.60
C LYS A 429 12.43 50.40 -8.31
N LYS A 430 12.25 49.80 -7.13
CA LYS A 430 12.28 50.47 -5.81
C LYS A 430 13.57 50.24 -5.04
N ALA A 431 14.40 49.29 -5.49
CA ALA A 431 15.75 49.03 -4.98
C ALA A 431 16.81 49.75 -5.83
#